data_0900373f714fd2e30a0769951000fdaf
#
_entry.id   0900373f714fd2e30a0769951000fdaf
#
_cell.length_a   1.000
_cell.length_b   1.000
_cell.length_c   1.000
_cell.angle_alpha   90.00
_cell.angle_beta   90.00
_cell.angle_gamma   90.00
#
_symmetry.space_group_name_H-M   'P 1'
#
loop_
_entity.id
_entity.type
_entity.pdbx_description
1 polymer ?
#
loop_
_entity_poly.entity_id
_entity_poly.type
_entity_poly.pdbx_seq_one_letter_code
_entity_poly.pdbx_strand_id
1 'polypeptide(L)'
;MKQIKTISIKCETSETLEIAEMKVFQGALKERTDVDYDKIKLSIIKFGFSFPFFLWKDKDGNNYLIDGTGRFETLCKMQKDGYIIPPLPVVYIQCKDKAEAKQKLLRLNSQYGKMSKESVLEFAEDIDLNFDEIALPDTVIDFSDAEEPQETEGDDDIPDIDEKEKPNSERGCLYELGNSILMCGDSTNAEDVARLMGGEKADMVFTDPPYNMSDHLTGFANEKTKKALSTIVDFDPNTIINTLFTVDTKNYFIFTSKELIPKYFEIFKEYRFNILVWCKDNPTPMTNNTFLPDVEYLLYFYQNGRIWNNGLDVSVYKKYYNSNKMEGRKEAGNVHPTIKPIKIIADKISICSNKDGVVVDLFGGSGSTLIACEKTNRKCRIMELDERYCDVIRRRYTKWAKENNKPLTSGCLED
;
A
#
# COMPACT_ATOMS: atom_id res chain seq x y z
N MET A 1 35.79 -18.56 33.70
CA MET A 1 35.98 -17.10 33.63
C MET A 1 34.90 -16.54 32.72
N LYS A 2 34.04 -15.63 33.22
CA LYS A 2 33.09 -14.93 32.35
C LYS A 2 33.88 -14.03 31.39
N GLN A 3 33.71 -14.22 30.10
CA GLN A 3 34.38 -13.40 29.10
C GLN A 3 33.89 -11.95 29.27
N ILE A 4 34.82 -11.04 29.54
CA ILE A 4 34.52 -9.61 29.72
C ILE A 4 34.17 -9.07 28.35
N LYS A 5 32.91 -8.57 28.20
CA LYS A 5 32.41 -7.98 26.94
C LYS A 5 32.62 -6.47 26.98
N THR A 6 33.52 -5.97 26.15
CA THR A 6 33.79 -4.52 26.03
C THR A 6 33.45 -4.06 24.61
N ILE A 7 32.81 -2.89 24.47
CA ILE A 7 32.58 -2.28 23.16
C ILE A 7 33.88 -1.66 22.63
N SER A 8 34.07 -1.63 21.31
CA SER A 8 35.18 -0.92 20.69
C SER A 8 34.76 0.51 20.32
N ILE A 9 35.68 1.49 20.54
CA ILE A 9 35.48 2.87 20.11
C ILE A 9 36.17 3.04 18.75
N LYS A 10 35.45 3.62 17.77
CA LYS A 10 35.90 3.78 16.38
C LYS A 10 35.88 5.22 15.89
N CYS A 11 35.61 6.18 16.78
CA CYS A 11 35.72 7.60 16.47
C CYS A 11 36.60 8.31 17.51
N GLU A 12 37.28 9.34 17.11
CA GLU A 12 38.20 10.14 17.94
C GLU A 12 37.69 11.58 18.04
N THR A 13 37.76 12.14 19.23
CA THR A 13 37.46 13.55 19.52
C THR A 13 38.46 14.06 20.56
N SER A 14 38.50 15.38 20.74
CA SER A 14 39.38 16.00 21.75
C SER A 14 38.93 15.73 23.19
N GLU A 15 37.67 15.32 23.37
CA GLU A 15 37.08 15.09 24.70
C GLU A 15 36.33 13.77 24.76
N THR A 16 36.37 13.11 25.90
CA THR A 16 35.59 11.91 26.21
C THR A 16 34.92 12.06 27.56
N LEU A 17 33.75 11.44 27.74
CA LEU A 17 33.02 11.42 29.01
C LEU A 17 32.59 10.00 29.37
N GLU A 18 32.52 9.73 30.68
CA GLU A 18 31.77 8.54 31.14
C GLU A 18 30.30 8.68 30.90
N ILE A 19 29.65 7.57 30.63
CA ILE A 19 28.20 7.56 30.35
C ILE A 19 27.36 8.19 31.47
N ALA A 20 27.82 8.06 32.72
CA ALA A 20 27.13 8.61 33.90
C ALA A 20 27.17 10.15 33.98
N GLU A 21 28.07 10.79 33.24
CA GLU A 21 28.25 12.26 33.22
C GLU A 21 27.29 12.95 32.22
N MET A 22 26.52 12.17 31.45
CA MET A 22 25.62 12.66 30.41
C MET A 22 24.16 12.59 30.88
N LYS A 23 23.37 13.55 30.47
CA LYS A 23 21.93 13.63 30.82
C LYS A 23 21.08 13.70 29.57
N VAL A 24 19.96 12.98 29.57
CA VAL A 24 18.94 13.08 28.50
C VAL A 24 18.22 14.41 28.61
N PHE A 25 18.02 15.07 27.46
CA PHE A 25 17.45 16.41 27.38
C PHE A 25 16.09 16.43 26.63
N GLN A 26 15.91 15.53 25.69
CA GLN A 26 14.77 15.56 24.75
C GLN A 26 13.47 15.00 25.31
N GLY A 27 13.45 14.31 26.46
CA GLY A 27 12.26 13.64 26.99
C GLY A 27 11.70 12.61 26.00
N ALA A 28 10.39 12.54 25.88
CA ALA A 28 9.66 11.59 25.03
C ALA A 28 9.49 12.04 23.57
N LEU A 29 10.41 12.84 23.00
CA LEU A 29 10.31 13.29 21.60
C LEU A 29 10.33 12.17 20.57
N LYS A 30 10.99 11.03 20.87
CA LYS A 30 11.01 9.83 20.04
C LYS A 30 10.73 8.62 20.91
N GLU A 31 9.68 7.89 20.57
CA GLU A 31 9.41 6.58 21.14
C GLU A 31 10.25 5.54 20.38
N ARG A 32 10.80 4.56 21.10
CA ARG A 32 11.59 3.45 20.55
C ARG A 32 11.09 2.14 21.08
N THR A 33 10.97 1.17 20.18
CA THR A 33 10.63 -0.22 20.53
C THR A 33 11.87 -0.97 20.98
N ASP A 34 11.70 -2.16 21.59
CA ASP A 34 12.83 -3.02 21.93
C ASP A 34 13.60 -3.47 20.68
N VAL A 35 12.91 -3.63 19.54
CA VAL A 35 13.55 -3.93 18.25
C VAL A 35 14.52 -2.82 17.82
N ASP A 36 14.16 -1.55 18.02
CA ASP A 36 15.05 -0.42 17.68
C ASP A 36 16.30 -0.43 18.54
N TYR A 37 16.17 -0.75 19.85
CA TYR A 37 17.31 -0.90 20.72
C TYR A 37 18.22 -2.07 20.32
N ASP A 38 17.64 -3.19 19.89
CA ASP A 38 18.40 -4.35 19.43
C ASP A 38 19.19 -4.05 18.15
N LYS A 39 18.59 -3.33 17.18
CA LYS A 39 19.29 -2.88 15.97
C LYS A 39 20.48 -1.96 16.31
N ILE A 40 20.28 -0.99 17.19
CA ILE A 40 21.36 -0.11 17.65
C ILE A 40 22.46 -0.92 18.38
N LYS A 41 22.09 -1.87 19.23
CA LYS A 41 23.01 -2.75 19.94
C LYS A 41 23.86 -3.59 18.98
N LEU A 42 23.22 -4.20 17.98
CA LEU A 42 23.90 -4.97 16.93
C LEU A 42 24.91 -4.11 16.15
N SER A 43 24.49 -2.89 15.78
CA SER A 43 25.37 -1.93 15.10
C SER A 43 26.60 -1.58 15.94
N ILE A 44 26.43 -1.30 17.24
CA ILE A 44 27.54 -1.00 18.16
C ILE A 44 28.46 -2.20 18.32
N ILE A 45 27.96 -3.42 18.38
CA ILE A 45 28.76 -4.63 18.51
C ILE A 45 29.54 -4.89 17.22
N LYS A 46 28.91 -4.73 16.05
CA LYS A 46 29.51 -5.04 14.73
C LYS A 46 30.55 -3.99 14.30
N PHE A 47 30.22 -2.73 14.44
CA PHE A 47 31.03 -1.62 13.92
C PHE A 47 31.74 -0.80 14.99
N GLY A 48 31.51 -1.05 16.27
CA GLY A 48 31.96 -0.24 17.38
C GLY A 48 31.16 1.07 17.52
N PHE A 49 31.50 1.86 18.53
CA PHE A 49 30.92 3.20 18.72
C PHE A 49 31.62 4.17 17.76
N SER A 50 31.00 4.47 16.62
CA SER A 50 31.63 5.13 15.46
C SER A 50 31.27 6.61 15.31
N PHE A 51 30.30 7.15 16.08
CA PHE A 51 29.89 8.54 16.00
C PHE A 51 29.86 9.16 17.40
N PRO A 52 30.47 10.34 17.63
CA PRO A 52 30.49 10.98 18.94
C PRO A 52 29.07 11.40 19.39
N PHE A 53 28.92 11.63 20.68
CA PHE A 53 27.75 12.34 21.19
C PHE A 53 27.87 13.83 20.99
N PHE A 54 26.78 14.49 20.60
CA PHE A 54 26.70 15.94 20.59
C PHE A 54 26.03 16.42 21.86
N LEU A 55 26.74 17.23 22.64
CA LEU A 55 26.32 17.70 23.97
C LEU A 55 26.22 19.20 24.02
N TRP A 56 25.36 19.69 24.88
CA TRP A 56 25.32 21.07 25.35
C TRP A 56 25.61 21.08 26.84
N LYS A 57 26.56 21.93 27.26
CA LYS A 57 26.90 22.14 28.64
C LYS A 57 26.15 23.37 29.15
N ASP A 58 25.34 23.21 30.22
CA ASP A 58 24.62 24.33 30.82
C ASP A 58 25.53 25.14 31.76
N LYS A 59 24.94 26.20 32.36
CA LYS A 59 25.65 27.11 33.28
C LYS A 59 26.08 26.40 34.56
N ASP A 60 25.42 25.35 34.95
CA ASP A 60 25.68 24.55 36.15
C ASP A 60 26.65 23.38 35.87
N GLY A 61 27.18 23.29 34.64
CA GLY A 61 28.15 22.30 34.24
C GLY A 61 27.54 20.97 33.83
N ASN A 62 26.20 20.85 33.68
CA ASN A 62 25.56 19.58 33.25
C ASN A 62 25.69 19.38 31.74
N ASN A 63 26.00 18.14 31.34
CA ASN A 63 26.17 17.74 29.95
C ASN A 63 24.86 17.13 29.41
N TYR A 64 24.12 17.86 28.58
CA TYR A 64 22.86 17.42 27.99
C TYR A 64 23.02 16.95 26.55
N LEU A 65 22.46 15.79 26.24
CA LEU A 65 22.47 15.19 24.90
C LEU A 65 21.60 16.00 23.94
N ILE A 66 22.22 16.60 22.92
CA ILE A 66 21.55 17.21 21.78
C ILE A 66 21.27 16.18 20.70
N ASP A 67 22.21 15.22 20.49
CA ASP A 67 22.00 14.08 19.61
C ASP A 67 22.59 12.80 20.19
N GLY A 68 22.01 11.66 19.78
CA GLY A 68 22.49 10.33 20.18
C GLY A 68 21.71 9.68 21.32
N THR A 69 20.55 10.21 21.73
CA THR A 69 19.77 9.66 22.85
C THR A 69 19.47 8.18 22.71
N GLY A 70 19.12 7.67 21.52
CA GLY A 70 18.90 6.23 21.31
C GLY A 70 20.16 5.40 21.56
N ARG A 71 21.34 5.86 21.10
CA ARG A 71 22.60 5.21 21.37
C ARG A 71 22.94 5.23 22.87
N PHE A 72 22.70 6.36 23.53
CA PHE A 72 22.89 6.50 24.97
C PHE A 72 22.03 5.51 25.78
N GLU A 73 20.73 5.46 25.50
CA GLU A 73 19.80 4.56 26.17
C GLU A 73 20.16 3.09 25.92
N THR A 74 20.59 2.74 24.69
CA THR A 74 21.09 1.41 24.33
C THR A 74 22.34 1.06 25.12
N LEU A 75 23.30 1.98 25.22
CA LEU A 75 24.53 1.76 25.99
C LEU A 75 24.22 1.59 27.49
N CYS A 76 23.26 2.34 28.05
CA CYS A 76 22.79 2.14 29.43
C CYS A 76 22.18 0.74 29.63
N LYS A 77 21.40 0.24 28.67
CA LYS A 77 20.88 -1.13 28.70
C LYS A 77 22.03 -2.15 28.59
N MET A 78 22.96 -1.96 27.69
CA MET A 78 24.14 -2.84 27.54
C MET A 78 24.98 -2.87 28.81
N GLN A 79 25.18 -1.75 29.49
CA GLN A 79 25.89 -1.69 30.76
C GLN A 79 25.21 -2.54 31.85
N LYS A 80 23.85 -2.50 31.90
CA LYS A 80 23.07 -3.37 32.79
C LYS A 80 23.21 -4.85 32.43
N ASP A 81 23.36 -5.15 31.13
CA ASP A 81 23.62 -6.51 30.61
C ASP A 81 25.07 -6.98 30.84
N GLY A 82 25.91 -6.18 31.51
CA GLY A 82 27.25 -6.53 31.88
C GLY A 82 28.34 -6.18 30.84
N TYR A 83 28.04 -5.31 29.88
CA TYR A 83 29.06 -4.75 28.99
C TYR A 83 29.84 -3.66 29.72
N ILE A 84 31.14 -3.61 29.47
CA ILE A 84 32.02 -2.48 29.90
C ILE A 84 31.88 -1.40 28.83
N ILE A 85 31.47 -0.22 29.21
CA ILE A 85 31.39 0.97 28.37
C ILE A 85 32.57 1.88 28.72
N PRO A 86 33.57 2.01 27.84
CA PRO A 86 34.70 2.94 28.06
C PRO A 86 34.20 4.40 27.93
N PRO A 87 35.04 5.39 28.34
CA PRO A 87 34.73 6.80 28.10
C PRO A 87 34.42 7.04 26.63
N LEU A 88 33.32 7.78 26.37
CA LEU A 88 32.72 7.95 25.05
C LEU A 88 33.11 9.28 24.43
N PRO A 89 33.49 9.33 23.15
CA PRO A 89 33.80 10.55 22.43
C PRO A 89 32.60 11.53 22.39
N VAL A 90 32.87 12.81 22.70
CA VAL A 90 31.88 13.85 22.76
C VAL A 90 32.29 15.12 22.02
N VAL A 91 31.32 15.87 21.51
CA VAL A 91 31.49 17.17 20.89
C VAL A 91 30.52 18.16 21.50
N TYR A 92 30.98 19.31 21.95
CA TYR A 92 30.14 20.32 22.54
C TYR A 92 29.58 21.28 21.51
N ILE A 93 28.23 21.43 21.54
CA ILE A 93 27.48 22.40 20.74
C ILE A 93 27.30 23.68 21.58
N GLN A 94 27.78 24.79 21.06
CA GLN A 94 27.59 26.09 21.73
C GLN A 94 26.13 26.52 21.67
N CYS A 95 25.52 26.74 22.83
CA CYS A 95 24.18 27.31 22.97
C CYS A 95 24.18 28.31 24.12
N LYS A 96 23.57 29.47 23.90
CA LYS A 96 23.48 30.54 24.92
C LYS A 96 22.58 30.16 26.10
N ASP A 97 21.55 29.36 25.83
CA ASP A 97 20.55 28.94 26.80
C ASP A 97 19.84 27.63 26.38
N LYS A 98 18.97 27.16 27.27
CA LYS A 98 18.15 25.95 27.06
C LYS A 98 17.20 26.07 25.88
N ALA A 99 16.69 27.25 25.57
CA ALA A 99 15.77 27.47 24.47
C ALA A 99 16.47 27.27 23.12
N GLU A 100 17.68 27.82 22.96
CA GLU A 100 18.48 27.63 21.77
C GLU A 100 18.92 26.16 21.61
N ALA A 101 19.26 25.49 22.71
CA ALA A 101 19.59 24.06 22.69
C ALA A 101 18.41 23.22 22.19
N LYS A 102 17.18 23.50 22.65
CA LYS A 102 15.96 22.84 22.14
C LYS A 102 15.72 23.11 20.65
N GLN A 103 15.90 24.34 20.20
CA GLN A 103 15.76 24.69 18.78
C GLN A 103 16.76 23.95 17.91
N LYS A 104 18.02 23.85 18.34
CA LYS A 104 19.05 23.07 17.63
C LYS A 104 18.74 21.59 17.59
N LEU A 105 18.28 21.01 18.71
CA LEU A 105 17.85 19.61 18.77
C LEU A 105 16.69 19.34 17.78
N LEU A 106 15.68 20.20 17.73
CA LEU A 106 14.55 20.04 16.79
C LEU A 106 15.01 20.16 15.32
N ARG A 107 15.94 21.07 15.02
CA ARG A 107 16.51 21.23 13.67
C ARG A 107 17.33 20.03 13.24
N LEU A 108 18.14 19.45 14.12
CA LEU A 108 18.91 18.23 13.84
C LEU A 108 17.99 17.04 13.56
N ASN A 109 16.82 17.00 14.17
CA ASN A 109 15.84 15.95 13.96
C ASN A 109 14.82 16.27 12.84
N SER A 110 14.92 17.46 12.22
CA SER A 110 14.08 17.82 11.07
C SER A 110 14.72 17.26 9.79
N GLN A 111 13.88 16.69 8.93
CA GLN A 111 14.35 16.10 7.67
C GLN A 111 14.34 17.14 6.56
N TYR A 112 15.53 17.52 6.11
CA TYR A 112 15.72 18.46 4.99
C TYR A 112 15.85 17.78 3.63
N GLY A 113 15.89 16.45 3.59
CA GLY A 113 15.99 15.64 2.38
C GLY A 113 15.28 14.30 2.54
N LYS A 114 14.78 13.75 1.45
CA LYS A 114 14.24 12.39 1.38
C LYS A 114 15.26 11.52 0.65
N MET A 115 15.51 10.33 1.18
CA MET A 115 16.23 9.28 0.47
C MET A 115 15.22 8.42 -0.27
N SER A 116 15.46 8.07 -1.55
CA SER A 116 14.69 7.06 -2.26
C SER A 116 15.38 5.70 -2.16
N LYS A 117 14.61 4.63 -2.40
CA LYS A 117 15.14 3.26 -2.43
C LYS A 117 16.25 3.14 -3.47
N GLU A 118 16.02 3.70 -4.66
CA GLU A 118 16.96 3.69 -5.77
C GLU A 118 18.28 4.38 -5.40
N SER A 119 18.22 5.57 -4.78
CA SER A 119 19.42 6.30 -4.37
C SER A 119 20.20 5.59 -3.26
N VAL A 120 19.51 4.85 -2.38
CA VAL A 120 20.17 4.05 -1.33
C VAL A 120 20.80 2.79 -1.92
N LEU A 121 20.11 2.11 -2.86
CA LEU A 121 20.65 0.93 -3.54
C LEU A 121 21.85 1.30 -4.42
N GLU A 122 21.77 2.38 -5.20
CA GLU A 122 22.88 2.91 -5.99
C GLU A 122 24.07 3.27 -5.10
N PHE A 123 23.83 3.95 -3.98
CA PHE A 123 24.89 4.31 -3.03
C PHE A 123 25.54 3.08 -2.36
N ALA A 124 24.80 1.99 -2.21
CA ALA A 124 25.25 0.77 -1.54
C ALA A 124 25.73 -0.32 -2.53
N GLU A 125 25.80 -0.03 -3.84
CA GLU A 125 26.10 -1.02 -4.90
C GLU A 125 27.45 -1.73 -4.70
N ASP A 126 28.43 -1.05 -4.11
CA ASP A 126 29.79 -1.54 -3.88
C ASP A 126 30.02 -2.12 -2.48
N ILE A 127 28.98 -2.22 -1.64
CA ILE A 127 29.06 -2.75 -0.28
C ILE A 127 28.02 -3.85 -0.03
N ASP A 128 28.44 -4.89 0.68
CA ASP A 128 27.52 -5.93 1.17
C ASP A 128 26.76 -5.41 2.39
N LEU A 129 25.57 -4.85 2.16
CA LEU A 129 24.74 -4.21 3.15
C LEU A 129 23.50 -5.04 3.47
N ASN A 130 23.38 -5.51 4.71
CA ASN A 130 22.16 -6.13 5.19
C ASN A 130 21.19 -5.04 5.69
N PHE A 131 20.16 -4.75 4.90
CA PHE A 131 19.18 -3.71 5.21
C PHE A 131 18.31 -4.01 6.42
N ASP A 132 18.16 -5.28 6.82
CA ASP A 132 17.43 -5.66 8.04
C ASP A 132 18.11 -5.18 9.32
N GLU A 133 19.43 -4.92 9.25
CA GLU A 133 20.22 -4.41 10.36
C GLU A 133 20.19 -2.87 10.47
N ILE A 134 19.60 -2.16 9.49
CA ILE A 134 19.64 -0.70 9.41
C ILE A 134 18.23 -0.13 9.56
N ALA A 135 18.09 0.86 10.45
CA ALA A 135 16.91 1.69 10.54
C ALA A 135 17.18 3.05 9.87
N LEU A 136 16.72 3.21 8.63
CA LEU A 136 16.79 4.50 7.93
C LEU A 136 15.67 5.42 8.44
N PRO A 137 15.94 6.72 8.76
CA PRO A 137 14.92 7.61 9.28
C PRO A 137 13.88 7.96 8.22
N ASP A 138 12.60 7.71 8.53
CA ASP A 138 11.37 8.13 7.85
C ASP A 138 11.21 7.84 6.34
N THR A 139 12.13 7.16 5.74
CA THR A 139 11.90 6.32 4.59
C THR A 139 11.89 4.91 5.14
N VAL A 140 10.72 4.38 5.48
CA VAL A 140 10.60 2.95 5.71
C VAL A 140 10.78 2.30 4.36
N ILE A 141 12.02 2.16 3.95
CA ILE A 141 12.38 1.24 2.90
C ILE A 141 12.35 -0.10 3.61
N ASP A 142 11.21 -0.77 3.53
CA ASP A 142 11.10 -2.15 3.94
C ASP A 142 11.82 -2.97 2.87
N PHE A 143 13.01 -3.45 3.21
CA PHE A 143 13.77 -4.39 2.39
C PHE A 143 13.44 -5.84 2.73
N SER A 144 12.48 -6.09 3.67
CA SER A 144 11.96 -7.44 3.83
C SER A 144 11.33 -7.89 2.52
N ASP A 145 11.47 -9.17 2.16
CA ASP A 145 10.98 -9.83 0.94
C ASP A 145 9.44 -9.82 0.75
N ALA A 146 8.77 -8.73 1.12
CA ALA A 146 7.53 -8.38 0.50
C ALA A 146 7.90 -7.91 -0.91
N GLU A 147 7.92 -8.84 -1.86
CA GLU A 147 7.88 -8.53 -3.28
C GLU A 147 6.83 -7.42 -3.43
N GLU A 148 7.29 -6.16 -3.62
CA GLU A 148 6.39 -5.13 -4.14
C GLU A 148 5.80 -5.73 -5.41
N PRO A 149 4.49 -5.61 -5.64
CA PRO A 149 3.92 -6.00 -6.90
C PRO A 149 4.70 -5.21 -7.97
N GLN A 150 5.64 -5.87 -8.64
CA GLN A 150 6.39 -5.24 -9.72
C GLN A 150 5.37 -4.87 -10.77
N GLU A 151 5.28 -3.59 -11.11
CA GLU A 151 4.61 -3.17 -12.34
C GLU A 151 5.44 -3.74 -13.48
N THR A 152 5.01 -4.89 -14.00
CA THR A 152 5.53 -5.38 -15.27
C THR A 152 4.83 -4.62 -16.38
N GLU A 153 5.58 -4.09 -17.35
CA GLU A 153 4.99 -3.55 -18.58
C GLU A 153 4.04 -4.62 -19.15
N GLY A 154 2.78 -4.25 -19.40
CA GLY A 154 1.76 -5.16 -19.92
C GLY A 154 0.73 -5.69 -18.91
N ASP A 155 0.90 -5.50 -17.59
CA ASP A 155 -0.09 -5.96 -16.59
C ASP A 155 -1.48 -5.32 -16.76
N ASP A 156 -1.53 -4.11 -17.28
CA ASP A 156 -2.77 -3.38 -17.59
C ASP A 156 -3.31 -3.66 -19.01
N ASP A 157 -2.64 -4.53 -19.79
CA ASP A 157 -3.11 -4.94 -21.12
C ASP A 157 -4.41 -5.73 -21.01
N ILE A 158 -5.39 -5.31 -21.79
CA ILE A 158 -6.70 -5.96 -21.86
C ILE A 158 -6.92 -6.48 -23.27
N PRO A 159 -7.25 -7.76 -23.46
CA PRO A 159 -7.63 -8.32 -24.76
C PRO A 159 -8.79 -7.55 -25.40
N ASP A 160 -8.76 -7.37 -26.71
CA ASP A 160 -9.85 -6.75 -27.47
C ASP A 160 -11.11 -7.63 -27.43
N ILE A 161 -12.28 -6.98 -27.38
CA ILE A 161 -13.56 -7.66 -27.53
C ILE A 161 -13.98 -7.63 -29.00
N ASP A 162 -14.06 -8.80 -29.64
CA ASP A 162 -14.75 -8.92 -30.92
C ASP A 162 -16.26 -9.05 -30.71
N GLU A 163 -17.00 -7.98 -30.95
CA GLU A 163 -18.48 -7.97 -30.81
C GLU A 163 -19.18 -9.00 -31.72
N LYS A 164 -18.48 -9.55 -32.71
CA LYS A 164 -19.04 -10.49 -33.70
C LYS A 164 -18.82 -11.97 -33.28
N GLU A 165 -17.88 -12.25 -32.42
CA GLU A 165 -17.64 -13.60 -31.92
C GLU A 165 -18.66 -13.97 -30.84
N LYS A 166 -19.09 -15.25 -30.90
CA LYS A 166 -19.90 -15.84 -29.83
C LYS A 166 -18.99 -16.00 -28.59
N PRO A 167 -19.42 -15.50 -27.41
CA PRO A 167 -18.63 -15.71 -26.20
C PRO A 167 -18.43 -17.18 -25.88
N ASN A 168 -17.27 -17.51 -25.32
CA ASN A 168 -16.93 -18.84 -24.81
C ASN A 168 -17.42 -19.04 -23.37
N SER A 169 -17.66 -17.97 -22.66
CA SER A 169 -18.22 -18.00 -21.31
C SER A 169 -19.73 -18.07 -21.36
N GLU A 170 -20.33 -18.74 -20.37
CA GLU A 170 -21.78 -18.94 -20.30
C GLU A 170 -22.32 -18.50 -18.94
N ARG A 171 -23.52 -17.90 -18.92
CA ARG A 171 -24.22 -17.49 -17.71
C ARG A 171 -24.40 -18.68 -16.75
N GLY A 172 -24.16 -18.41 -15.46
CA GLY A 172 -24.26 -19.40 -14.39
C GLY A 172 -23.04 -20.32 -14.26
N CYS A 173 -22.02 -20.20 -15.13
CA CYS A 173 -20.82 -21.02 -15.06
C CYS A 173 -19.75 -20.42 -14.15
N LEU A 174 -18.98 -21.30 -13.50
CA LEU A 174 -17.81 -20.99 -12.70
C LEU A 174 -16.55 -21.40 -13.49
N TYR A 175 -15.53 -20.57 -13.48
CA TYR A 175 -14.25 -20.75 -14.15
C TYR A 175 -13.11 -20.67 -13.14
N GLU A 176 -12.32 -21.74 -13.04
CA GLU A 176 -11.14 -21.79 -12.18
C GLU A 176 -9.97 -21.10 -12.86
N LEU A 177 -9.42 -20.07 -12.22
CA LEU A 177 -8.28 -19.28 -12.67
C LEU A 177 -7.20 -19.31 -11.59
N GLY A 178 -6.34 -20.34 -11.62
CA GLY A 178 -5.40 -20.63 -10.54
C GLY A 178 -6.12 -20.97 -9.23
N ASN A 179 -5.85 -20.19 -8.17
CA ASN A 179 -6.55 -20.30 -6.89
C ASN A 179 -7.81 -19.41 -6.80
N SER A 180 -8.08 -18.68 -7.87
CA SER A 180 -9.19 -17.74 -7.99
C SER A 180 -10.35 -18.35 -8.77
N ILE A 181 -11.56 -17.82 -8.59
CA ILE A 181 -12.77 -18.27 -9.28
C ILE A 181 -13.47 -17.07 -9.90
N LEU A 182 -13.75 -17.16 -11.19
CA LEU A 182 -14.64 -16.26 -11.91
C LEU A 182 -16.01 -16.91 -12.07
N MET A 183 -17.05 -16.15 -11.82
CA MET A 183 -18.43 -16.54 -12.14
C MET A 183 -19.03 -15.61 -13.20
N CYS A 184 -19.53 -16.16 -14.27
CA CYS A 184 -20.42 -15.43 -15.17
C CYS A 184 -21.82 -15.40 -14.54
N GLY A 185 -22.16 -14.32 -13.80
CA GLY A 185 -23.34 -14.30 -12.96
C GLY A 185 -23.86 -12.91 -12.66
N ASP A 186 -24.94 -12.85 -11.91
CA ASP A 186 -25.62 -11.62 -11.52
C ASP A 186 -25.31 -11.28 -10.04
N SER A 187 -24.61 -10.17 -9.82
CA SER A 187 -24.25 -9.67 -8.49
C SER A 187 -25.46 -9.31 -7.61
N THR A 188 -26.64 -9.18 -8.19
CA THR A 188 -27.90 -8.96 -7.43
C THR A 188 -28.54 -10.27 -6.99
N ASN A 189 -28.08 -11.41 -7.51
CA ASN A 189 -28.59 -12.74 -7.18
C ASN A 189 -27.80 -13.38 -6.02
N ALA A 190 -28.45 -13.56 -4.88
CA ALA A 190 -27.83 -14.14 -3.70
C ALA A 190 -27.36 -15.60 -3.89
N GLU A 191 -28.02 -16.39 -4.74
CA GLU A 191 -27.64 -17.77 -5.04
C GLU A 191 -26.33 -17.78 -5.85
N ASP A 192 -26.18 -16.87 -6.81
CA ASP A 192 -24.95 -16.75 -7.60
C ASP A 192 -23.78 -16.34 -6.70
N VAL A 193 -23.97 -15.35 -5.83
CA VAL A 193 -22.94 -14.93 -4.86
C VAL A 193 -22.59 -16.08 -3.92
N ALA A 194 -23.54 -16.81 -3.40
CA ALA A 194 -23.29 -17.95 -2.53
C ALA A 194 -22.52 -19.08 -3.25
N ARG A 195 -22.82 -19.35 -4.54
CA ARG A 195 -22.11 -20.32 -5.37
C ARG A 195 -20.66 -19.86 -5.63
N LEU A 196 -20.46 -18.58 -5.95
CA LEU A 196 -19.13 -17.99 -6.15
C LEU A 196 -18.28 -18.14 -4.88
N MET A 197 -18.88 -17.87 -3.71
CA MET A 197 -18.16 -17.95 -2.43
C MET A 197 -17.87 -19.38 -1.99
N GLY A 198 -18.65 -20.38 -2.41
CA GLY A 198 -18.43 -21.77 -2.04
C GLY A 198 -18.36 -22.03 -0.52
N GLY A 199 -18.94 -21.15 0.31
CA GLY A 199 -18.89 -21.22 1.76
C GLY A 199 -17.61 -20.62 2.38
N GLU A 200 -16.69 -20.07 1.60
CA GLU A 200 -15.50 -19.38 2.12
C GLU A 200 -15.88 -18.00 2.71
N LYS A 201 -15.11 -17.56 3.70
CA LYS A 201 -15.20 -16.20 4.24
C LYS A 201 -14.26 -15.26 3.50
N ALA A 202 -14.71 -14.04 3.27
CA ALA A 202 -13.90 -13.01 2.65
C ALA A 202 -13.11 -12.20 3.69
N ASP A 203 -11.86 -11.91 3.40
CA ASP A 203 -11.07 -10.94 4.15
C ASP A 203 -11.55 -9.52 3.83
N MET A 204 -11.92 -9.28 2.57
CA MET A 204 -12.41 -7.99 2.12
C MET A 204 -13.24 -8.10 0.83
N VAL A 205 -14.07 -7.09 0.61
CA VAL A 205 -14.65 -6.76 -0.68
C VAL A 205 -13.87 -5.61 -1.30
N PHE A 206 -13.50 -5.74 -2.57
CA PHE A 206 -12.95 -4.66 -3.37
C PHE A 206 -13.68 -4.65 -4.71
N THR A 207 -14.45 -3.60 -5.01
CA THR A 207 -15.37 -3.65 -6.15
C THR A 207 -15.58 -2.29 -6.80
N ASP A 208 -15.91 -2.30 -8.10
CA ASP A 208 -16.14 -1.12 -8.93
C ASP A 208 -17.50 -1.23 -9.63
N PRO A 209 -18.63 -1.03 -8.90
CA PRO A 209 -19.96 -1.09 -9.49
C PRO A 209 -20.14 -0.03 -10.57
N PRO A 210 -21.04 -0.24 -11.54
CA PRO A 210 -21.41 0.79 -12.52
C PRO A 210 -21.87 2.06 -11.81
N TYR A 211 -21.47 3.22 -12.30
CA TYR A 211 -21.95 4.51 -11.83
C TYR A 211 -22.23 5.43 -13.02
N ASN A 212 -23.32 6.22 -12.90
CA ASN A 212 -23.76 7.10 -13.96
C ASN A 212 -22.72 8.15 -14.33
N MET A 213 -22.24 8.08 -15.55
CA MET A 213 -21.40 9.12 -16.17
C MET A 213 -22.22 10.00 -17.14
N SER A 214 -23.56 9.91 -17.12
CA SER A 214 -24.45 10.50 -18.11
C SER A 214 -24.39 12.02 -18.21
N ASP A 215 -24.11 12.73 -17.13
CA ASP A 215 -24.12 14.19 -17.10
C ASP A 215 -22.85 14.85 -17.67
N HIS A 216 -21.80 14.08 -17.95
CA HIS A 216 -20.51 14.62 -18.40
C HIS A 216 -20.20 14.42 -19.89
N LEU A 217 -21.10 13.79 -20.66
CA LEU A 217 -20.82 13.38 -22.05
C LEU A 217 -21.56 14.15 -23.14
N THR A 218 -22.25 15.23 -22.79
CA THR A 218 -22.93 16.07 -23.77
C THR A 218 -21.93 16.95 -24.54
N GLY A 219 -21.42 16.46 -25.67
CA GLY A 219 -20.79 17.34 -26.64
C GLY A 219 -19.68 16.74 -27.51
N PHE A 220 -18.85 15.85 -27.03
CA PHE A 220 -17.66 15.38 -27.76
C PHE A 220 -17.49 13.86 -27.84
N ALA A 221 -18.38 13.07 -27.27
CA ALA A 221 -18.30 11.62 -27.40
C ALA A 221 -18.81 11.21 -28.80
N ASN A 222 -18.04 10.38 -29.50
CA ASN A 222 -18.48 9.77 -30.75
C ASN A 222 -19.66 8.78 -30.47
N GLU A 223 -20.40 8.42 -31.51
CA GLU A 223 -21.60 7.56 -31.38
C GLU A 223 -21.29 6.20 -30.75
N LYS A 224 -20.10 5.64 -30.98
CA LYS A 224 -19.62 4.38 -30.34
C LYS A 224 -19.48 4.53 -28.83
N THR A 225 -18.90 5.62 -28.38
CA THR A 225 -18.73 5.94 -26.95
C THR A 225 -20.08 6.21 -26.29
N LYS A 226 -21.00 6.91 -26.98
CA LYS A 226 -22.36 7.14 -26.50
C LYS A 226 -23.14 5.83 -26.35
N LYS A 227 -22.99 4.90 -27.30
CA LYS A 227 -23.66 3.59 -27.26
C LYS A 227 -23.09 2.68 -26.18
N ALA A 228 -21.77 2.66 -25.99
CA ALA A 228 -21.13 1.91 -24.89
C ALA A 228 -21.52 2.45 -23.51
N LEU A 229 -21.76 3.75 -23.39
CA LEU A 229 -22.18 4.41 -22.15
C LEU A 229 -23.69 4.37 -21.91
N SER A 230 -24.52 4.22 -22.93
CA SER A 230 -25.97 4.03 -22.80
C SER A 230 -26.34 2.63 -22.28
N THR A 231 -25.41 1.69 -22.28
CA THR A 231 -25.57 0.37 -21.63
C THR A 231 -25.20 0.40 -20.15
N ILE A 232 -24.60 1.49 -19.66
CA ILE A 232 -24.40 1.73 -18.23
C ILE A 232 -25.72 2.28 -17.69
N VAL A 233 -26.57 1.38 -17.25
CA VAL A 233 -27.90 1.63 -16.67
C VAL A 233 -27.75 2.50 -15.41
N ASP A 234 -28.78 3.26 -15.05
CA ASP A 234 -28.95 3.93 -13.76
C ASP A 234 -28.77 2.94 -12.61
N PHE A 235 -27.53 2.79 -12.14
CA PHE A 235 -27.22 1.85 -11.09
C PHE A 235 -27.63 2.42 -9.74
N ASP A 236 -28.49 1.70 -9.03
CA ASP A 236 -28.83 2.00 -7.64
C ASP A 236 -28.05 1.08 -6.71
N PRO A 237 -27.14 1.62 -5.85
CA PRO A 237 -26.41 0.83 -4.86
C PRO A 237 -27.29 -0.06 -3.98
N ASN A 238 -28.57 0.30 -3.77
CA ASN A 238 -29.49 -0.54 -3.00
C ASN A 238 -29.75 -1.90 -3.65
N THR A 239 -29.57 -2.04 -4.96
CA THR A 239 -29.80 -3.32 -5.66
C THR A 239 -28.83 -4.42 -5.26
N ILE A 240 -27.61 -4.06 -4.90
CA ILE A 240 -26.54 -5.03 -4.52
C ILE A 240 -26.33 -5.15 -3.01
N ILE A 241 -26.99 -4.32 -2.22
CA ILE A 241 -26.76 -4.26 -0.77
C ILE A 241 -26.99 -5.61 -0.10
N ASN A 242 -28.09 -6.26 -0.43
CA ASN A 242 -28.43 -7.54 0.19
C ASN A 242 -27.38 -8.61 -0.11
N THR A 243 -26.86 -8.63 -1.35
CA THR A 243 -25.82 -9.59 -1.76
C THR A 243 -24.45 -9.20 -1.24
N LEU A 244 -24.14 -7.89 -1.23
CA LEU A 244 -22.87 -7.39 -0.70
C LEU A 244 -22.69 -7.74 0.78
N PHE A 245 -23.74 -7.63 1.59
CA PHE A 245 -23.69 -7.97 3.01
C PHE A 245 -23.82 -9.47 3.29
N THR A 246 -24.15 -10.32 2.31
CA THR A 246 -23.99 -11.78 2.47
C THR A 246 -22.53 -12.21 2.44
N VAL A 247 -21.66 -11.39 1.89
CA VAL A 247 -20.22 -11.59 1.98
C VAL A 247 -19.77 -11.25 3.39
N ASP A 248 -19.47 -12.27 4.18
CA ASP A 248 -19.05 -12.12 5.60
C ASP A 248 -17.66 -11.50 5.70
N THR A 249 -17.58 -10.16 5.69
CA THR A 249 -16.35 -9.40 5.84
C THR A 249 -16.55 -8.12 6.67
N LYS A 250 -15.44 -7.51 7.07
CA LYS A 250 -15.40 -6.23 7.81
C LYS A 250 -14.68 -5.11 7.04
N ASN A 251 -14.29 -5.37 5.80
CA ASN A 251 -13.56 -4.45 4.94
C ASN A 251 -14.25 -4.34 3.59
N TYR A 252 -14.73 -3.15 3.24
CA TYR A 252 -15.36 -2.88 1.95
C TYR A 252 -14.69 -1.69 1.27
N PHE A 253 -14.13 -1.92 0.09
CA PHE A 253 -13.61 -0.89 -0.80
C PHE A 253 -14.50 -0.81 -2.02
N ILE A 254 -15.05 0.38 -2.29
CA ILE A 254 -16.04 0.59 -3.35
C ILE A 254 -15.66 1.83 -4.15
N PHE A 255 -15.31 1.66 -5.42
CA PHE A 255 -15.18 2.79 -6.34
C PHE A 255 -16.56 3.39 -6.60
N THR A 256 -16.64 4.71 -6.75
CA THR A 256 -17.91 5.39 -6.96
C THR A 256 -17.74 6.79 -7.56
N SER A 257 -18.83 7.31 -8.13
CA SER A 257 -18.96 8.73 -8.49
C SER A 257 -19.36 9.56 -7.26
N LYS A 258 -19.09 10.87 -7.33
CA LYS A 258 -19.47 11.82 -6.27
C LYS A 258 -20.97 11.84 -5.99
N GLU A 259 -21.81 11.56 -7.00
CA GLU A 259 -23.28 11.57 -6.92
C GLU A 259 -23.80 10.42 -6.06
N LEU A 260 -23.09 9.28 -6.03
CA LEU A 260 -23.51 8.10 -5.27
C LEU A 260 -22.93 8.07 -3.85
N ILE A 261 -21.94 8.92 -3.53
CA ILE A 261 -21.35 8.98 -2.19
C ILE A 261 -22.41 9.08 -1.08
N PRO A 262 -23.41 9.98 -1.14
CA PRO A 262 -24.42 10.08 -0.08
C PRO A 262 -25.21 8.79 0.13
N LYS A 263 -25.54 8.05 -0.94
CA LYS A 263 -26.25 6.77 -0.86
C LYS A 263 -25.40 5.71 -0.15
N TYR A 264 -24.12 5.58 -0.49
CA TYR A 264 -23.24 4.65 0.20
C TYR A 264 -23.06 4.99 1.68
N PHE A 265 -23.00 6.27 2.05
CA PHE A 265 -22.93 6.67 3.45
C PHE A 265 -24.23 6.33 4.22
N GLU A 266 -25.38 6.41 3.60
CA GLU A 266 -26.64 5.97 4.20
C GLU A 266 -26.66 4.45 4.42
N ILE A 267 -26.22 3.69 3.43
CA ILE A 267 -26.14 2.24 3.45
C ILE A 267 -25.17 1.76 4.55
N PHE A 268 -23.96 2.34 4.62
CA PHE A 268 -22.90 1.96 5.54
C PHE A 268 -22.87 2.83 6.81
N LYS A 269 -24.00 3.42 7.23
CA LYS A 269 -24.08 4.35 8.38
C LYS A 269 -23.52 3.80 9.70
N GLU A 270 -23.54 2.46 9.89
CA GLU A 270 -23.02 1.79 11.07
C GLU A 270 -21.51 1.44 10.95
N TYR A 271 -20.88 1.77 9.82
CA TYR A 271 -19.46 1.50 9.57
C TYR A 271 -18.63 2.76 9.78
N ARG A 272 -17.40 2.57 10.20
CA ARG A 272 -16.37 3.61 10.10
C ARG A 272 -15.92 3.73 8.65
N PHE A 273 -15.41 4.89 8.26
CA PHE A 273 -15.03 5.09 6.86
C PHE A 273 -13.76 5.92 6.68
N ASN A 274 -13.18 5.80 5.50
CA ASN A 274 -12.24 6.74 4.89
C ASN A 274 -12.66 6.97 3.44
N ILE A 275 -12.40 8.17 2.93
CA ILE A 275 -12.48 8.48 1.51
C ILE A 275 -11.06 8.51 0.97
N LEU A 276 -10.81 7.69 -0.04
CA LEU A 276 -9.57 7.66 -0.79
C LEU A 276 -9.83 8.24 -2.18
N VAL A 277 -8.80 8.80 -2.81
CA VAL A 277 -8.94 9.43 -4.12
C VAL A 277 -7.87 8.95 -5.09
N TRP A 278 -8.28 8.67 -6.29
CA TRP A 278 -7.38 8.51 -7.43
C TRP A 278 -7.37 9.79 -8.25
N CYS A 279 -6.23 10.48 -8.24
CA CYS A 279 -6.00 11.71 -8.99
C CYS A 279 -5.39 11.36 -10.35
N LYS A 280 -5.99 11.86 -11.42
CA LYS A 280 -5.56 11.62 -12.81
C LYS A 280 -4.74 12.79 -13.30
N ASP A 281 -3.48 12.56 -13.63
CA ASP A 281 -2.57 13.61 -14.12
C ASP A 281 -2.96 14.15 -15.49
N ASN A 282 -3.78 13.40 -16.27
CA ASN A 282 -4.26 13.78 -17.59
C ASN A 282 -5.78 13.61 -17.74
N PRO A 283 -6.59 14.38 -17.01
CA PRO A 283 -8.04 14.30 -17.09
C PRO A 283 -8.54 14.69 -18.50
N THR A 284 -9.75 14.26 -18.84
CA THR A 284 -10.39 14.70 -20.07
C THR A 284 -10.61 16.22 -20.02
N PRO A 285 -10.13 16.99 -20.99
CA PRO A 285 -10.25 18.45 -21.00
C PRO A 285 -11.70 18.87 -21.28
N MET A 286 -12.58 18.79 -20.30
CA MET A 286 -13.98 19.21 -20.40
C MET A 286 -14.25 20.24 -19.31
N THR A 287 -14.55 21.48 -19.73
CA THR A 287 -14.83 22.60 -18.82
C THR A 287 -16.16 23.26 -19.15
N ASN A 288 -17.26 22.55 -18.99
CA ASN A 288 -18.59 23.15 -19.09
C ASN A 288 -18.97 23.78 -17.73
N ASN A 289 -18.30 24.89 -17.37
CA ASN A 289 -18.53 25.61 -16.10
C ASN A 289 -18.41 24.72 -14.83
N THR A 290 -17.58 23.69 -14.86
CA THR A 290 -17.31 22.78 -13.75
C THR A 290 -15.81 22.50 -13.64
N PHE A 291 -15.40 21.89 -12.54
CA PHE A 291 -14.04 21.41 -12.36
C PHE A 291 -13.73 20.24 -13.29
N LEU A 292 -12.46 20.03 -13.61
CA LEU A 292 -12.03 18.88 -14.40
C LEU A 292 -12.38 17.57 -13.67
N PRO A 293 -12.73 16.50 -14.41
CA PRO A 293 -12.97 15.18 -13.81
C PRO A 293 -11.63 14.45 -13.57
N ASP A 294 -10.79 15.05 -12.74
CA ASP A 294 -9.43 14.63 -12.43
C ASP A 294 -9.34 13.70 -11.21
N VAL A 295 -10.47 13.42 -10.57
CA VAL A 295 -10.55 12.58 -9.36
C VAL A 295 -11.60 11.50 -9.51
N GLU A 296 -11.24 10.27 -9.11
CA GLU A 296 -12.20 9.20 -8.79
C GLU A 296 -12.15 8.87 -7.30
N TYR A 297 -13.30 8.46 -6.75
CA TYR A 297 -13.44 8.20 -5.32
C TYR A 297 -13.45 6.71 -5.04
N LEU A 298 -12.67 6.30 -4.02
CA LEU A 298 -12.67 4.97 -3.47
C LEU A 298 -13.11 5.05 -2.00
N LEU A 299 -14.32 4.61 -1.71
CA LEU A 299 -14.86 4.59 -0.35
C LEU A 299 -14.35 3.34 0.37
N TYR A 300 -13.82 3.51 1.55
CA TYR A 300 -13.42 2.43 2.43
C TYR A 300 -14.30 2.42 3.68
N PHE A 301 -15.16 1.41 3.80
CA PHE A 301 -15.99 1.17 4.98
C PHE A 301 -15.45 -0.01 5.77
N TYR A 302 -15.44 0.10 7.12
CA TYR A 302 -14.87 -0.95 7.96
C TYR A 302 -15.46 -1.01 9.36
N GLN A 303 -15.33 -2.19 9.97
CA GLN A 303 -15.73 -2.44 11.36
C GLN A 303 -14.53 -2.80 12.24
N ASN A 304 -14.71 -2.74 13.56
CA ASN A 304 -13.70 -3.18 14.51
C ASN A 304 -13.41 -4.68 14.36
N GLY A 305 -12.15 -5.06 14.59
CA GLY A 305 -11.69 -6.44 14.40
C GLY A 305 -11.55 -6.85 12.93
N ARG A 306 -11.47 -5.85 12.00
CA ARG A 306 -11.08 -6.08 10.62
C ARG A 306 -9.63 -6.52 10.50
N ILE A 307 -9.29 -7.16 9.39
CA ILE A 307 -7.90 -7.38 9.00
C ILE A 307 -7.27 -6.04 8.64
N TRP A 308 -6.10 -5.79 9.21
CA TRP A 308 -5.30 -4.61 8.92
C TRP A 308 -3.82 -4.95 9.13
N ASN A 309 -3.08 -5.08 8.07
CA ASN A 309 -1.66 -5.40 8.10
C ASN A 309 -0.84 -4.13 8.36
N ASN A 310 -0.11 -4.13 9.47
CA ASN A 310 0.87 -3.11 9.79
C ASN A 310 2.26 -3.55 9.31
N GLY A 311 3.16 -2.58 9.09
CA GLY A 311 4.55 -2.89 8.72
C GLY A 311 4.80 -2.98 7.21
N LEU A 312 3.80 -2.68 6.37
CA LEU A 312 3.99 -2.46 4.93
C LEU A 312 4.60 -1.08 4.69
N ASP A 313 5.14 -0.86 3.50
CA ASP A 313 5.64 0.46 3.11
C ASP A 313 4.59 1.56 3.33
N VAL A 314 5.03 2.73 3.83
CA VAL A 314 4.12 3.84 4.16
C VAL A 314 3.35 4.33 2.94
N SER A 315 3.90 4.17 1.73
CA SER A 315 3.25 4.60 0.48
C SER A 315 1.92 3.88 0.24
N VAL A 316 1.79 2.60 0.63
CA VAL A 316 0.55 1.83 0.42
C VAL A 316 -0.61 2.32 1.28
N TYR A 317 -0.32 2.98 2.43
CA TYR A 317 -1.34 3.53 3.34
C TYR A 317 -1.87 4.91 2.91
N LYS A 318 -1.34 5.49 1.84
CA LYS A 318 -1.80 6.81 1.35
C LYS A 318 -3.28 6.76 0.98
N LYS A 319 -3.98 7.85 1.25
CA LYS A 319 -5.39 8.05 0.89
C LYS A 319 -5.58 8.61 -0.52
N TYR A 320 -4.52 8.99 -1.19
CA TYR A 320 -4.54 9.49 -2.56
C TYR A 320 -3.55 8.70 -3.40
N TYR A 321 -3.85 8.61 -4.68
CA TYR A 321 -3.02 7.96 -5.67
C TYR A 321 -2.96 8.85 -6.92
N ASN A 322 -1.78 9.11 -7.42
CA ASN A 322 -1.58 9.89 -8.64
C ASN A 322 -1.10 8.95 -9.72
N SER A 323 -1.79 8.90 -10.83
CA SER A 323 -1.31 8.21 -12.02
C SER A 323 -1.84 8.83 -13.30
N ASN A 324 -1.15 8.54 -14.38
CA ASN A 324 -1.59 8.91 -15.69
C ASN A 324 -2.79 8.06 -16.12
N LYS A 325 -3.91 8.66 -16.54
CA LYS A 325 -5.09 7.95 -17.05
C LYS A 325 -4.76 7.00 -18.23
N MET A 326 -3.62 7.19 -18.86
CA MET A 326 -3.16 6.48 -20.05
C MET A 326 -2.20 5.32 -19.74
N GLU A 327 -1.76 5.16 -18.47
CA GLU A 327 -1.12 3.93 -18.04
C GLU A 327 -2.18 2.84 -18.19
N GLY A 328 -1.98 1.89 -19.05
CA GLY A 328 -2.97 0.86 -19.42
C GLY A 328 -3.84 1.16 -20.67
N ARG A 329 -3.82 2.37 -21.21
CA ARG A 329 -4.56 2.68 -22.47
C ARG A 329 -3.71 2.67 -23.74
N LYS A 330 -2.38 2.72 -23.62
CA LYS A 330 -1.51 2.86 -24.80
C LYS A 330 -1.39 1.58 -25.64
N GLU A 331 -1.66 0.44 -25.06
CA GLU A 331 -1.48 -0.86 -25.70
C GLU A 331 -2.78 -1.66 -25.81
N ALA A 332 -3.76 -1.43 -24.96
CA ALA A 332 -5.09 -2.02 -25.09
C ALA A 332 -5.93 -1.21 -26.09
N GLY A 333 -6.31 -1.82 -27.18
CA GLY A 333 -7.30 -1.28 -28.10
C GLY A 333 -8.54 -0.79 -27.33
N ASN A 334 -9.24 0.19 -27.83
CA ASN A 334 -10.34 1.01 -27.29
C ASN A 334 -11.51 0.32 -26.52
N VAL A 335 -11.27 -0.68 -25.69
CA VAL A 335 -12.29 -1.64 -25.25
C VAL A 335 -12.95 -1.28 -23.90
N HIS A 336 -12.28 -0.63 -22.97
CA HIS A 336 -12.94 -0.26 -21.69
C HIS A 336 -12.64 1.20 -21.31
N PRO A 337 -13.68 2.01 -20.98
CA PRO A 337 -13.48 3.43 -20.68
C PRO A 337 -12.87 3.73 -19.30
N THR A 338 -12.81 2.75 -18.38
CA THR A 338 -12.46 3.00 -16.97
C THR A 338 -11.62 1.89 -16.35
N ILE A 339 -10.42 1.64 -16.89
CA ILE A 339 -9.48 0.70 -16.29
C ILE A 339 -8.92 1.31 -15.01
N LYS A 340 -8.94 0.55 -13.91
CA LYS A 340 -8.33 0.95 -12.64
C LYS A 340 -6.89 0.45 -12.57
N PRO A 341 -5.94 1.29 -12.15
CA PRO A 341 -4.55 0.86 -11.96
C PRO A 341 -4.45 -0.30 -10.97
N ILE A 342 -3.76 -1.37 -11.37
CA ILE A 342 -3.59 -2.58 -10.54
C ILE A 342 -2.94 -2.23 -9.21
N LYS A 343 -1.98 -1.31 -9.19
CA LYS A 343 -1.27 -0.90 -7.99
C LYS A 343 -2.21 -0.35 -6.89
N ILE A 344 -3.20 0.47 -7.23
CA ILE A 344 -4.18 0.97 -6.24
C ILE A 344 -4.88 -0.20 -5.55
N ILE A 345 -5.29 -1.19 -6.34
CA ILE A 345 -6.03 -2.36 -5.86
C ILE A 345 -5.10 -3.23 -5.00
N ALA A 346 -3.90 -3.55 -5.50
CA ALA A 346 -2.92 -4.39 -4.83
C ALA A 346 -2.49 -3.83 -3.47
N ASP A 347 -2.26 -2.51 -3.37
CA ASP A 347 -1.93 -1.84 -2.11
C ASP A 347 -3.03 -2.05 -1.06
N LYS A 348 -4.30 -1.88 -1.44
CA LYS A 348 -5.42 -2.02 -0.50
C LYS A 348 -5.69 -3.47 -0.13
N ILE A 349 -5.51 -4.40 -1.07
CA ILE A 349 -5.55 -5.84 -0.82
C ILE A 349 -4.46 -6.23 0.18
N SER A 350 -3.24 -5.76 0.01
CA SER A 350 -2.13 -6.05 0.91
C SER A 350 -2.38 -5.57 2.35
N ILE A 351 -3.03 -4.41 2.52
CA ILE A 351 -3.36 -3.85 3.85
C ILE A 351 -4.49 -4.64 4.52
N CYS A 352 -5.53 -5.03 3.79
CA CYS A 352 -6.81 -5.45 4.36
C CYS A 352 -7.13 -6.94 4.15
N SER A 353 -6.17 -7.74 3.69
CA SER A 353 -6.32 -9.19 3.56
C SER A 353 -5.03 -9.93 3.96
N ASN A 354 -5.17 -11.19 4.38
CA ASN A 354 -4.05 -12.08 4.64
C ASN A 354 -3.49 -12.67 3.33
N LYS A 355 -2.24 -13.16 3.35
CA LYS A 355 -1.76 -14.04 2.28
C LYS A 355 -2.67 -15.27 2.21
N ASP A 356 -2.98 -15.75 1.01
CA ASP A 356 -3.96 -16.80 0.72
C ASP A 356 -5.41 -16.49 1.16
N GLY A 357 -5.66 -15.28 1.64
CA GLY A 357 -7.00 -14.79 2.00
C GLY A 357 -7.87 -14.54 0.77
N VAL A 358 -9.18 -14.43 0.99
CA VAL A 358 -10.18 -14.27 -0.07
C VAL A 358 -10.57 -12.80 -0.24
N VAL A 359 -10.42 -12.30 -1.45
CA VAL A 359 -10.89 -10.96 -1.89
C VAL A 359 -12.06 -11.16 -2.83
N VAL A 360 -13.14 -10.43 -2.62
CA VAL A 360 -14.36 -10.53 -3.42
C VAL A 360 -14.52 -9.28 -4.28
N ASP A 361 -14.79 -9.49 -5.58
CA ASP A 361 -15.19 -8.45 -6.51
C ASP A 361 -16.46 -8.87 -7.25
N LEU A 362 -17.57 -8.18 -7.01
CA LEU A 362 -18.86 -8.50 -7.63
C LEU A 362 -19.08 -7.81 -8.98
N PHE A 363 -18.11 -7.02 -9.46
CA PHE A 363 -18.16 -6.32 -10.76
C PHE A 363 -16.80 -6.39 -11.43
N GLY A 364 -16.48 -7.57 -11.97
CA GLY A 364 -15.16 -7.93 -12.44
C GLY A 364 -14.60 -7.07 -13.56
N GLY A 365 -15.47 -6.58 -14.45
CA GLY A 365 -15.08 -5.74 -15.59
C GLY A 365 -13.96 -6.39 -16.41
N SER A 366 -12.79 -5.77 -16.44
CA SER A 366 -11.62 -6.29 -17.14
C SER A 366 -10.73 -7.22 -16.30
N GLY A 367 -11.06 -7.49 -15.02
CA GLY A 367 -10.33 -8.41 -14.14
C GLY A 367 -9.13 -7.81 -13.42
N SER A 368 -9.05 -6.49 -13.27
CA SER A 368 -7.92 -5.86 -12.57
C SER A 368 -7.77 -6.34 -11.13
N THR A 369 -8.88 -6.58 -10.42
CA THR A 369 -8.88 -7.13 -9.06
C THR A 369 -8.29 -8.55 -9.03
N LEU A 370 -8.59 -9.38 -10.02
CA LEU A 370 -8.03 -10.73 -10.12
C LEU A 370 -6.50 -10.69 -10.26
N ILE A 371 -5.98 -9.89 -11.18
CA ILE A 371 -4.53 -9.74 -11.37
C ILE A 371 -3.86 -9.17 -10.11
N ALA A 372 -4.48 -8.19 -9.45
CA ALA A 372 -3.97 -7.65 -8.18
C ALA A 372 -3.91 -8.72 -7.07
N CYS A 373 -4.90 -9.62 -7.00
CA CYS A 373 -4.91 -10.74 -6.06
C CYS A 373 -3.77 -11.72 -6.35
N GLU A 374 -3.57 -12.09 -7.60
CA GLU A 374 -2.49 -13.00 -8.01
C GLU A 374 -1.10 -12.41 -7.70
N LYS A 375 -0.87 -11.12 -8.00
CA LYS A 375 0.37 -10.41 -7.67
C LYS A 375 0.65 -10.32 -6.18
N THR A 376 -0.38 -10.36 -5.35
CA THR A 376 -0.27 -10.23 -3.90
C THR A 376 -0.44 -11.56 -3.16
N ASN A 377 -0.49 -12.69 -3.87
CA ASN A 377 -0.75 -14.02 -3.32
C ASN A 377 -2.04 -14.10 -2.50
N ARG A 378 -3.14 -13.61 -3.08
CA ARG A 378 -4.51 -13.72 -2.56
C ARG A 378 -5.38 -14.49 -3.54
N LYS A 379 -6.48 -15.05 -3.05
CA LYS A 379 -7.50 -15.68 -3.88
C LYS A 379 -8.55 -14.65 -4.25
N CYS A 380 -8.95 -14.60 -5.52
CA CYS A 380 -10.06 -13.76 -5.96
C CYS A 380 -11.34 -14.58 -6.12
N ARG A 381 -12.46 -14.03 -5.66
CA ARG A 381 -13.81 -14.48 -5.99
C ARG A 381 -14.45 -13.34 -6.78
N ILE A 382 -14.42 -13.47 -8.10
CA ILE A 382 -14.81 -12.40 -9.03
C ILE A 382 -16.07 -12.77 -9.80
N MET A 383 -17.00 -11.83 -9.92
CA MET A 383 -18.24 -11.99 -10.70
C MET A 383 -18.32 -10.96 -11.81
N GLU A 384 -18.77 -11.40 -12.96
CA GLU A 384 -19.02 -10.52 -14.11
C GLU A 384 -20.31 -10.96 -14.82
N LEU A 385 -21.14 -10.00 -15.19
CA LEU A 385 -22.43 -10.26 -15.78
C LEU A 385 -22.36 -10.56 -17.28
N ASP A 386 -21.47 -9.84 -17.99
CA ASP A 386 -21.33 -9.96 -19.45
C ASP A 386 -20.39 -11.12 -19.79
N GLU A 387 -20.89 -12.07 -20.57
CA GLU A 387 -20.15 -13.26 -21.02
C GLU A 387 -18.86 -12.90 -21.79
N ARG A 388 -18.86 -11.78 -22.54
CA ARG A 388 -17.69 -11.31 -23.28
C ARG A 388 -16.61 -10.78 -22.34
N TYR A 389 -17.01 -10.04 -21.31
CA TYR A 389 -16.06 -9.59 -20.28
C TYR A 389 -15.53 -10.74 -19.45
N CYS A 390 -16.31 -11.80 -19.23
CA CYS A 390 -15.80 -13.05 -18.65
C CYS A 390 -14.70 -13.65 -19.54
N ASP A 391 -14.85 -13.66 -20.86
CA ASP A 391 -13.80 -14.12 -21.78
C ASP A 391 -12.56 -13.23 -21.70
N VAL A 392 -12.71 -11.90 -21.60
CA VAL A 392 -11.60 -10.97 -21.39
C VAL A 392 -10.83 -11.29 -20.10
N ILE A 393 -11.53 -11.50 -18.98
CA ILE A 393 -10.90 -11.86 -17.70
C ILE A 393 -10.12 -13.16 -17.84
N ARG A 394 -10.70 -14.19 -18.48
CA ARG A 394 -10.07 -15.50 -18.69
C ARG A 394 -8.83 -15.40 -19.56
N ARG A 395 -8.87 -14.69 -20.69
CA ARG A 395 -7.71 -14.46 -21.56
C ARG A 395 -6.62 -13.66 -20.86
N ARG A 396 -6.99 -12.57 -20.18
CA ARG A 396 -6.05 -11.74 -19.41
C ARG A 396 -5.33 -12.55 -18.33
N TYR A 397 -6.07 -13.37 -17.58
CA TYR A 397 -5.46 -14.27 -16.61
C TYR A 397 -4.53 -15.30 -17.28
N THR A 398 -4.96 -15.89 -18.41
CA THR A 398 -4.16 -16.87 -19.14
C THR A 398 -2.83 -16.28 -19.62
N LYS A 399 -2.86 -15.06 -20.18
CA LYS A 399 -1.65 -14.31 -20.56
C LYS A 399 -0.75 -14.10 -19.34
N TRP A 400 -1.30 -13.53 -18.27
CA TRP A 400 -0.56 -13.29 -17.05
C TRP A 400 0.05 -14.56 -16.44
N ALA A 401 -0.69 -15.66 -16.40
CA ALA A 401 -0.21 -16.94 -15.88
C ALA A 401 0.96 -17.50 -16.69
N LYS A 402 0.90 -17.41 -18.04
CA LYS A 402 1.99 -17.80 -18.92
C LYS A 402 3.26 -16.97 -18.67
N GLU A 403 3.12 -15.66 -18.58
CA GLU A 403 4.23 -14.71 -18.33
C GLU A 403 4.88 -14.91 -16.96
N ASN A 404 4.09 -15.32 -15.96
CA ASN A 404 4.56 -15.55 -14.58
C ASN A 404 4.82 -17.03 -14.26
N ASN A 405 4.90 -17.90 -15.26
CA ASN A 405 5.14 -19.35 -15.12
C ASN A 405 4.18 -20.04 -14.14
N LYS A 406 2.91 -19.60 -14.10
CA LYS A 406 1.86 -20.23 -13.30
C LYS A 406 1.15 -21.32 -14.10
N PRO A 407 0.66 -22.40 -13.44
CA PRO A 407 -0.08 -23.44 -14.12
C PRO A 407 -1.41 -22.91 -14.67
N LEU A 408 -1.76 -23.31 -15.88
CA LEU A 408 -3.07 -23.04 -16.45
C LEU A 408 -4.11 -24.00 -15.87
N THR A 409 -5.28 -23.48 -15.54
CA THR A 409 -6.42 -24.24 -15.00
C THR A 409 -7.55 -24.35 -16.02
N SER A 410 -8.60 -25.10 -15.70
CA SER A 410 -9.72 -25.39 -16.60
C SER A 410 -10.48 -24.14 -17.07
N GLY A 411 -10.41 -23.05 -16.32
CA GLY A 411 -11.03 -21.77 -16.66
C GLY A 411 -10.25 -20.91 -17.64
N CYS A 412 -8.97 -21.23 -17.90
CA CYS A 412 -8.16 -20.45 -18.84
C CYS A 412 -8.72 -20.48 -20.26
N LEU A 413 -8.58 -19.39 -20.98
CA LEU A 413 -8.99 -19.24 -22.37
C LEU A 413 -7.83 -18.67 -23.17
N GLU A 414 -7.41 -19.38 -24.20
CA GLU A 414 -6.40 -18.95 -25.16
C GLU A 414 -7.03 -18.10 -26.27
N ASP A 415 -6.25 -17.24 -26.91
CA ASP A 415 -6.68 -16.44 -28.07
C ASP A 415 -6.90 -17.29 -29.31
#